data_d527c0a228f1bb382815220f0e126bc5
#
_entry.id   d527c0a228f1bb382815220f0e126bc5
#
_cell.length_a   1.000
_cell.length_b   1.000
_cell.length_c   1.000
_cell.angle_alpha   90.00
_cell.angle_beta   90.00
_cell.angle_gamma   90.00
#
_symmetry.space_group_name_H-M   'P 1'
#
loop_
_entity.id
_entity.type
_entity.pdbx_description
1 polymer ?
#
loop_
_entity_poly.entity_id
_entity_poly.type
_entity_poly.pdbx_seq_one_letter_code
_entity_poly.pdbx_strand_id
1 'polypeptide(L)'
;MDAHRYIDTPLYVKALSLISGSAAGTLDSGYDYTTFPEVVACASDAYAQAGITDPAAQLALAEVHDCFTPTELILMEDLGFAEPGRAWKDVLAGTFDLDGDLPVNPDGGLKAFGHPIGASGLRMMFECWLQLRGIAPADRTVGTVAAGRSLALTHNLGGGPGEAVSFVGIVGTEPGA
;
A
#
# COMPACT_ATOMS: atom_id res chain seq x y z
N MET A 1 13.78 13.94 -16.81
CA MET A 1 13.58 13.10 -18.01
C MET A 1 12.12 13.22 -18.38
N ASP A 2 11.79 13.44 -19.65
CA ASP A 2 10.41 13.58 -20.08
C ASP A 2 9.83 12.17 -20.34
N ALA A 3 8.96 11.70 -19.47
CA ALA A 3 8.35 10.37 -19.54
C ALA A 3 7.42 10.22 -20.77
N HIS A 4 6.81 11.32 -21.24
CA HIS A 4 5.95 11.31 -22.44
C HIS A 4 6.71 10.95 -23.74
N ARG A 5 8.04 10.96 -23.73
CA ARG A 5 8.85 10.45 -24.86
C ARG A 5 8.77 8.92 -25.00
N TYR A 6 8.31 8.22 -23.96
CA TYR A 6 8.28 6.76 -23.89
C TYR A 6 6.88 6.19 -23.78
N ILE A 7 5.95 6.96 -23.22
CA ILE A 7 4.56 6.54 -23.01
C ILE A 7 3.64 7.77 -22.92
N ASP A 8 2.47 7.68 -23.52
CA ASP A 8 1.50 8.79 -23.57
C ASP A 8 0.88 9.11 -22.20
N THR A 9 0.76 8.10 -21.33
CA THR A 9 0.16 8.22 -19.99
C THR A 9 1.07 7.64 -18.93
N PRO A 10 2.14 8.33 -18.55
CA PRO A 10 3.04 7.88 -17.47
C PRO A 10 2.33 7.93 -16.11
N LEU A 11 2.82 7.17 -15.14
CA LEU A 11 2.55 7.41 -13.73
C LEU A 11 3.63 8.32 -13.15
N TYR A 12 3.22 9.13 -12.20
CA TYR A 12 4.10 10.06 -11.48
C TYR A 12 4.31 9.56 -10.05
N VAL A 13 5.55 9.51 -9.62
CA VAL A 13 5.89 9.24 -8.22
C VAL A 13 5.50 10.45 -7.39
N LYS A 14 4.58 10.26 -6.43
CA LYS A 14 4.08 11.29 -5.52
C LYS A 14 4.81 11.29 -4.19
N ALA A 15 5.21 10.11 -3.74
CA ALA A 15 5.96 9.92 -2.51
C ALA A 15 6.83 8.67 -2.58
N LEU A 16 7.97 8.74 -1.91
CA LEU A 16 8.80 7.59 -1.57
C LEU A 16 9.28 7.79 -0.14
N SER A 17 8.97 6.86 0.74
CA SER A 17 9.44 6.84 2.12
C SER A 17 10.08 5.50 2.45
N LEU A 18 11.15 5.51 3.22
CA LEU A 18 11.85 4.32 3.70
C LEU A 18 12.26 4.56 5.16
N ILE A 19 11.69 3.78 6.07
CA ILE A 19 11.95 3.88 7.52
C ILE A 19 12.45 2.55 8.03
N SER A 20 13.50 2.58 8.86
CA SER A 20 13.98 1.42 9.60
C SER A 20 13.44 1.43 11.02
N GLY A 21 12.97 0.29 11.49
CA GLY A 21 12.51 0.10 12.86
C GLY A 21 13.63 0.33 13.90
N SER A 22 13.22 0.62 15.13
CA SER A 22 14.09 0.96 16.26
C SER A 22 14.61 -0.25 17.02
N ALA A 23 14.35 -1.47 16.55
CA ALA A 23 14.58 -2.73 17.27
C ALA A 23 13.71 -2.91 18.52
N ALA A 24 12.56 -2.25 18.60
CA ALA A 24 11.61 -2.38 19.72
C ALA A 24 11.18 -3.83 19.92
N GLY A 25 10.97 -4.60 18.85
CA GLY A 25 10.60 -6.01 18.92
C GLY A 25 11.60 -6.90 19.68
N THR A 26 12.89 -6.52 19.67
CA THR A 26 13.95 -7.25 20.40
C THR A 26 14.28 -6.61 21.76
N LEU A 27 14.26 -5.27 21.83
CA LEU A 27 14.82 -4.53 22.98
C LEU A 27 13.77 -4.08 24.00
N ASP A 28 12.50 -3.99 23.59
CA ASP A 28 11.42 -3.54 24.48
C ASP A 28 10.52 -4.72 24.89
N SER A 29 10.62 -5.12 26.15
CA SER A 29 9.79 -6.19 26.69
C SER A 29 8.30 -5.82 26.84
N GLY A 30 7.95 -4.55 26.68
CA GLY A 30 6.56 -4.06 26.67
C GLY A 30 5.95 -3.96 25.27
N TYR A 31 6.71 -4.26 24.22
CA TYR A 31 6.18 -4.25 22.86
C TYR A 31 5.18 -5.37 22.64
N ASP A 32 3.97 -5.04 22.24
CA ASP A 32 2.83 -5.96 22.18
C ASP A 32 2.55 -6.57 20.79
N TYR A 33 3.32 -6.18 19.79
CA TYR A 33 3.23 -6.66 18.42
C TYR A 33 1.89 -6.36 17.72
N THR A 34 1.14 -5.38 18.20
CA THR A 34 -0.14 -4.96 17.58
C THR A 34 0.02 -3.84 16.55
N THR A 35 1.20 -3.28 16.40
CA THR A 35 1.56 -2.23 15.43
C THR A 35 3.02 -2.38 15.00
N PHE A 36 3.33 -1.91 13.81
CA PHE A 36 4.70 -1.73 13.32
C PHE A 36 5.02 -0.22 13.31
N PRO A 37 5.70 0.32 14.32
CA PRO A 37 5.97 1.77 14.40
C PRO A 37 6.67 2.33 13.17
N GLU A 38 7.53 1.52 12.53
CA GLU A 38 8.20 1.86 11.28
C GLU A 38 7.23 2.00 10.10
N VAL A 39 6.11 1.25 10.08
CA VAL A 39 5.07 1.37 9.05
C VAL A 39 4.28 2.65 9.27
N VAL A 40 3.86 2.93 10.49
CA VAL A 40 3.14 4.17 10.85
C VAL A 40 3.96 5.41 10.48
N ALA A 41 5.25 5.42 10.84
CA ALA A 41 6.14 6.54 10.51
C ALA A 41 6.35 6.68 8.99
N CYS A 42 6.51 5.56 8.28
CA CYS A 42 6.72 5.52 6.84
C CYS A 42 5.48 6.02 6.08
N ALA A 43 4.28 5.57 6.48
CA ALA A 43 3.02 6.00 5.92
C ALA A 43 2.78 7.50 6.14
N SER A 44 3.00 7.97 7.37
CA SER A 44 2.85 9.39 7.72
C SER A 44 3.75 10.29 6.86
N ASP A 45 5.02 9.93 6.68
CA ASP A 45 5.95 10.66 5.83
C ASP A 45 5.52 10.65 4.35
N ALA A 46 5.14 9.47 3.81
CA ALA A 46 4.69 9.35 2.43
C ALA A 46 3.39 10.15 2.18
N TYR A 47 2.45 10.13 3.12
CA TYR A 47 1.21 10.92 3.01
C TYR A 47 1.49 12.42 3.03
N ALA A 48 2.39 12.88 3.89
CA ALA A 48 2.80 14.29 3.91
C ALA A 48 3.41 14.72 2.56
N GLN A 49 4.27 13.89 1.94
CA GLN A 49 4.85 14.16 0.63
C GLN A 49 3.79 14.23 -0.48
N ALA A 50 2.79 13.35 -0.44
CA ALA A 50 1.74 13.25 -1.46
C ALA A 50 0.53 14.15 -1.21
N GLY A 51 0.45 14.83 -0.07
CA GLY A 51 -0.70 15.67 0.33
C GLY A 51 -1.95 14.84 0.65
N ILE A 52 -1.78 13.59 1.11
CA ILE A 52 -2.87 12.70 1.51
C ILE A 52 -3.23 12.97 2.98
N THR A 53 -4.51 13.18 3.26
CA THR A 53 -5.04 13.41 4.61
C THR A 53 -6.04 12.34 5.04
N ASP A 54 -6.60 11.61 4.08
CA ASP A 54 -7.52 10.50 4.28
C ASP A 54 -7.17 9.40 3.26
N PRO A 55 -6.25 8.48 3.62
CA PRO A 55 -5.80 7.45 2.68
C PRO A 55 -6.93 6.52 2.21
N ALA A 56 -7.87 6.17 3.09
CA ALA A 56 -8.98 5.29 2.73
C ALA A 56 -9.91 5.93 1.69
N ALA A 57 -10.11 7.24 1.73
CA ALA A 57 -10.94 7.95 0.78
C ALA A 57 -10.20 8.37 -0.50
N GLN A 58 -8.88 8.61 -0.42
CA GLN A 58 -8.12 9.23 -1.51
C GLN A 58 -7.37 8.21 -2.40
N LEU A 59 -7.00 7.05 -1.86
CA LEU A 59 -6.35 6.01 -2.64
C LEU A 59 -7.37 5.21 -3.47
N ALA A 60 -7.03 4.89 -4.69
CA ALA A 60 -7.81 4.00 -5.55
C ALA A 60 -7.62 2.54 -5.17
N LEU A 61 -6.41 2.18 -4.79
CA LEU A 61 -6.03 0.83 -4.36
C LEU A 61 -4.74 0.90 -3.56
N ALA A 62 -4.44 -0.20 -2.85
CA ALA A 62 -3.14 -0.42 -2.25
C ALA A 62 -2.63 -1.84 -2.54
N GLU A 63 -1.34 -1.95 -2.79
CA GLU A 63 -0.60 -3.21 -2.82
C GLU A 63 0.26 -3.28 -1.56
N VAL A 64 -0.01 -4.19 -0.67
CA VAL A 64 0.65 -4.29 0.64
C VAL A 64 1.38 -5.62 0.82
N HIS A 65 2.29 -5.66 1.77
CA HIS A 65 3.12 -6.84 2.07
C HIS A 65 2.34 -7.87 2.91
N ASP A 66 1.56 -8.71 2.26
CA ASP A 66 0.69 -9.74 2.86
C ASP A 66 1.43 -11.06 3.14
N CYS A 67 2.67 -11.01 3.66
CA CYS A 67 3.48 -12.21 3.92
C CYS A 67 2.81 -13.19 4.92
N PHE A 68 2.08 -12.65 5.89
CA PHE A 68 1.24 -13.39 6.84
C PHE A 68 -0.08 -12.66 7.03
N THR A 69 -1.17 -13.42 7.24
CA THR A 69 -2.51 -12.83 7.48
C THR A 69 -2.57 -11.86 8.68
N PRO A 70 -1.90 -12.12 9.84
CA PRO A 70 -1.84 -11.12 10.90
C PRO A 70 -1.09 -9.84 10.50
N THR A 71 -0.02 -9.98 9.70
CA THR A 71 0.72 -8.83 9.18
C THR A 71 -0.18 -7.95 8.34
N GLU A 72 -0.89 -8.51 7.37
CA GLU A 72 -1.81 -7.75 6.52
C GLU A 72 -2.89 -7.05 7.34
N LEU A 73 -3.46 -7.72 8.35
CA LEU A 73 -4.47 -7.11 9.22
C LEU A 73 -3.93 -5.89 9.98
N ILE A 74 -2.70 -5.99 10.53
CA ILE A 74 -2.03 -4.87 11.21
C ILE A 74 -1.74 -3.74 10.22
N LEU A 75 -1.31 -4.07 8.99
CA LEU A 75 -1.04 -3.07 7.97
C LEU A 75 -2.26 -2.23 7.59
N MET A 76 -3.49 -2.79 7.62
CA MET A 76 -4.70 -2.01 7.38
C MET A 76 -4.87 -0.88 8.40
N GLU A 77 -4.46 -1.11 9.65
CA GLU A 77 -4.50 -0.11 10.73
C GLU A 77 -3.30 0.84 10.65
N ASP A 78 -2.10 0.32 10.53
CA ASP A 78 -0.86 1.11 10.53
C ASP A 78 -0.71 2.02 9.30
N LEU A 79 -1.29 1.62 8.15
CA LEU A 79 -1.38 2.46 6.95
C LEU A 79 -2.58 3.43 7.00
N GLY A 80 -3.38 3.42 8.08
CA GLY A 80 -4.52 4.31 8.26
C GLY A 80 -5.71 4.00 7.36
N PHE A 81 -5.85 2.75 6.90
CA PHE A 81 -7.01 2.31 6.12
C PHE A 81 -8.19 1.94 7.01
N ALA A 82 -7.92 1.57 8.26
CA ALA A 82 -8.87 1.24 9.29
C ALA A 82 -8.47 1.87 10.63
N GLU A 83 -9.44 2.05 11.51
CA GLU A 83 -9.20 2.50 12.88
C GLU A 83 -8.46 1.42 13.69
N PRO A 84 -7.53 1.78 14.57
CA PRO A 84 -6.80 0.83 15.40
C PRO A 84 -7.72 -0.14 16.15
N GLY A 85 -7.42 -1.45 16.06
CA GLY A 85 -8.20 -2.54 16.65
C GLY A 85 -9.53 -2.84 15.92
N ARG A 86 -9.76 -2.30 14.73
CA ARG A 86 -11.01 -2.44 14.00
C ARG A 86 -10.90 -3.03 12.59
N ALA A 87 -9.69 -3.17 12.04
CA ALA A 87 -9.48 -3.66 10.68
C ALA A 87 -10.21 -4.98 10.38
N TRP A 88 -10.33 -5.87 11.37
CA TRP A 88 -11.06 -7.11 11.21
C TRP A 88 -12.55 -6.93 10.88
N LYS A 89 -13.18 -5.82 11.31
CA LYS A 89 -14.58 -5.49 10.99
C LYS A 89 -14.69 -5.05 9.54
N ASP A 90 -13.75 -4.23 9.10
CA ASP A 90 -13.71 -3.70 7.75
C ASP A 90 -13.40 -4.82 6.74
N VAL A 91 -12.51 -5.77 7.11
CA VAL A 91 -12.30 -7.01 6.35
C VAL A 91 -13.60 -7.81 6.21
N LEU A 92 -14.33 -8.05 7.32
CA LEU A 92 -15.59 -8.78 7.27
C LEU A 92 -16.72 -8.04 6.54
N ALA A 93 -16.63 -6.72 6.46
CA ALA A 93 -17.58 -5.88 5.70
C ALA A 93 -17.26 -5.84 4.20
N GLY A 94 -16.10 -6.38 3.77
CA GLY A 94 -15.66 -6.35 2.37
C GLY A 94 -15.04 -5.01 1.94
N THR A 95 -14.67 -4.15 2.89
CA THR A 95 -14.09 -2.82 2.59
C THR A 95 -12.85 -2.91 1.70
N PHE A 96 -12.04 -3.97 1.87
CA PHE A 96 -10.79 -4.20 1.16
C PHE A 96 -10.91 -5.20 0.01
N ASP A 97 -12.12 -5.72 -0.24
CA ASP A 97 -12.38 -6.61 -1.37
C ASP A 97 -12.21 -5.87 -2.71
N LEU A 98 -12.15 -6.62 -3.81
CA LEU A 98 -11.94 -6.07 -5.15
C LEU A 98 -12.97 -4.99 -5.53
N ASP A 99 -14.20 -5.12 -5.07
CA ASP A 99 -15.31 -4.20 -5.26
C ASP A 99 -15.63 -3.34 -4.02
N GLY A 100 -14.74 -3.37 -3.03
CA GLY A 100 -14.84 -2.60 -1.80
C GLY A 100 -14.44 -1.12 -1.94
N ASP A 101 -14.53 -0.40 -0.83
CA ASP A 101 -14.25 1.04 -0.79
C ASP A 101 -12.76 1.36 -1.00
N LEU A 102 -11.85 0.48 -0.57
CA LEU A 102 -10.41 0.56 -0.80
C LEU A 102 -9.85 -0.83 -1.14
N PRO A 103 -9.84 -1.25 -2.40
CA PRO A 103 -9.27 -2.54 -2.79
C PRO A 103 -7.81 -2.69 -2.39
N VAL A 104 -7.50 -3.80 -1.71
CA VAL A 104 -6.14 -4.14 -1.29
C VAL A 104 -5.71 -5.43 -1.97
N ASN A 105 -4.49 -5.43 -2.53
CA ASN A 105 -3.94 -6.56 -3.25
C ASN A 105 -4.88 -7.13 -4.34
N PRO A 106 -5.39 -6.32 -5.28
CA PRO A 106 -6.35 -6.79 -6.29
C PRO A 106 -5.82 -7.92 -7.18
N ASP A 107 -4.51 -8.08 -7.29
CA ASP A 107 -3.86 -9.16 -8.02
C ASP A 107 -3.72 -10.46 -7.20
N GLY A 108 -4.14 -10.44 -5.93
CA GLY A 108 -4.05 -11.56 -4.99
C GLY A 108 -2.81 -11.55 -4.11
N GLY A 109 -1.99 -10.50 -4.16
CA GLY A 109 -0.85 -10.26 -3.29
C GLY A 109 0.27 -11.31 -3.38
N LEU A 110 1.11 -11.37 -2.36
CA LEU A 110 2.21 -12.33 -2.26
C LEU A 110 1.70 -13.78 -2.20
N LYS A 111 0.49 -13.98 -1.69
CA LYS A 111 -0.13 -15.31 -1.56
C LYS A 111 -0.44 -15.93 -2.91
N ALA A 112 -0.97 -15.17 -3.86
CA ALA A 112 -1.34 -15.68 -5.19
C ALA A 112 -0.19 -15.59 -6.19
N PHE A 113 0.58 -14.51 -6.19
CA PHE A 113 1.69 -14.29 -7.11
C PHE A 113 3.00 -14.95 -6.70
N GLY A 114 3.16 -15.26 -5.41
CA GLY A 114 4.43 -15.63 -4.83
C GLY A 114 5.27 -14.42 -4.42
N HIS A 115 6.36 -14.68 -3.69
CA HIS A 115 7.19 -13.62 -3.12
C HIS A 115 8.67 -13.74 -3.54
N PRO A 116 9.02 -13.42 -4.79
CA PRO A 116 10.42 -13.23 -5.17
C PRO A 116 10.89 -11.90 -4.61
N ILE A 117 11.63 -11.93 -3.50
CA ILE A 117 11.97 -10.78 -2.64
C ILE A 117 12.44 -9.55 -3.44
N GLY A 118 13.30 -9.73 -4.43
CA GLY A 118 13.79 -8.63 -5.27
C GLY A 118 12.82 -8.13 -6.34
N ALA A 119 11.67 -8.79 -6.54
CA ALA A 119 10.71 -8.46 -7.59
C ALA A 119 9.32 -8.08 -7.08
N SER A 120 8.97 -8.39 -5.83
CA SER A 120 7.63 -8.15 -5.29
C SER A 120 7.23 -6.67 -5.37
N GLY A 121 8.10 -5.74 -4.99
CA GLY A 121 7.80 -4.31 -5.08
C GLY A 121 7.59 -3.83 -6.52
N LEU A 122 8.31 -4.41 -7.51
CA LEU A 122 8.10 -4.12 -8.92
C LEU A 122 6.76 -4.66 -9.42
N ARG A 123 6.35 -5.86 -8.96
CA ARG A 123 5.04 -6.43 -9.25
C ARG A 123 3.92 -5.53 -8.72
N MET A 124 3.99 -5.11 -7.45
CA MET A 124 3.03 -4.20 -6.83
C MET A 124 2.90 -2.89 -7.64
N MET A 125 4.03 -2.30 -8.02
CA MET A 125 4.04 -1.10 -8.86
C MET A 125 3.43 -1.35 -10.24
N PHE A 126 3.65 -2.53 -10.82
CA PHE A 126 3.07 -2.91 -12.11
C PHE A 126 1.55 -3.08 -12.02
N GLU A 127 1.03 -3.67 -10.95
CA GLU A 127 -0.42 -3.75 -10.73
C GLU A 127 -1.03 -2.35 -10.55
N CYS A 128 -0.44 -1.48 -9.74
CA CYS A 128 -0.87 -0.08 -9.62
C CYS A 128 -0.90 0.61 -10.99
N TRP A 129 0.11 0.36 -11.85
CA TRP A 129 0.16 0.90 -13.19
C TRP A 129 -0.98 0.37 -14.08
N LEU A 130 -1.28 -0.92 -14.05
CA LEU A 130 -2.39 -1.51 -14.81
C LEU A 130 -3.73 -0.90 -14.39
N GLN A 131 -3.98 -0.82 -13.09
CA GLN A 131 -5.24 -0.33 -12.51
C GLN A 131 -5.45 1.15 -12.83
N LEU A 132 -4.49 2.01 -12.51
CA LEU A 132 -4.59 3.45 -12.74
C LEU A 132 -4.68 3.82 -14.23
N ARG A 133 -4.22 2.94 -15.12
CA ARG A 133 -4.35 3.08 -16.56
C ARG A 133 -5.66 2.51 -17.13
N GLY A 134 -6.47 1.84 -16.33
CA GLY A 134 -7.69 1.16 -16.76
C GLY A 134 -7.45 0.00 -17.73
N ILE A 135 -6.28 -0.65 -17.66
CA ILE A 135 -5.89 -1.79 -18.52
C ILE A 135 -5.64 -3.07 -17.72
N ALA A 136 -6.04 -3.09 -16.47
CA ALA A 136 -6.04 -4.32 -15.67
C ALA A 136 -6.97 -5.37 -16.29
N PRO A 137 -6.69 -6.68 -16.11
CA PRO A 137 -7.61 -7.73 -16.52
C PRO A 137 -9.01 -7.51 -15.91
N ALA A 138 -10.06 -7.80 -16.71
CA ALA A 138 -11.43 -7.47 -16.35
C ALA A 138 -11.93 -8.17 -15.06
N ASP A 139 -11.35 -9.32 -14.72
CA ASP A 139 -11.69 -10.11 -13.54
C ASP A 139 -11.07 -9.57 -12.24
N ARG A 140 -10.22 -8.55 -12.32
CA ARG A 140 -9.62 -7.89 -11.15
C ARG A 140 -9.55 -6.36 -11.25
N THR A 141 -10.30 -5.76 -12.17
CA THR A 141 -10.35 -4.30 -12.31
C THR A 141 -11.08 -3.68 -11.11
N VAL A 142 -10.45 -2.69 -10.45
CA VAL A 142 -11.05 -2.00 -9.32
C VAL A 142 -11.98 -0.87 -9.76
N GLY A 143 -13.14 -0.75 -9.11
CA GLY A 143 -14.15 0.27 -9.43
C GLY A 143 -13.78 1.69 -8.99
N THR A 144 -12.90 1.83 -8.02
CA THR A 144 -12.46 3.10 -7.43
C THR A 144 -11.77 4.03 -8.42
N VAL A 145 -11.02 3.48 -9.39
CA VAL A 145 -10.40 4.26 -10.49
C VAL A 145 -11.49 4.86 -11.39
N ALA A 146 -12.50 4.07 -11.76
CA ALA A 146 -13.64 4.56 -12.55
C ALA A 146 -14.47 5.61 -11.78
N ALA A 147 -14.46 5.58 -10.45
CA ALA A 147 -15.05 6.58 -9.58
C ALA A 147 -14.21 7.86 -9.44
N GLY A 148 -13.06 7.96 -10.11
CA GLY A 148 -12.23 9.16 -10.21
C GLY A 148 -11.05 9.21 -9.24
N ARG A 149 -10.75 8.15 -8.48
CA ARG A 149 -9.54 8.11 -7.67
C ARG A 149 -8.32 7.84 -8.56
N SER A 150 -7.23 8.58 -8.33
CA SER A 150 -6.06 8.60 -9.24
C SER A 150 -4.73 8.31 -8.54
N LEU A 151 -4.76 7.92 -7.27
CA LEU A 151 -3.58 7.59 -6.47
C LEU A 151 -3.58 6.12 -6.09
N ALA A 152 -2.41 5.49 -6.07
CA ALA A 152 -2.21 4.13 -5.58
C ALA A 152 -1.00 4.06 -4.66
N LEU A 153 -1.07 3.16 -3.68
CA LEU A 153 0.00 2.93 -2.71
C LEU A 153 0.62 1.57 -2.91
N THR A 154 1.94 1.49 -2.77
CA THR A 154 2.68 0.23 -2.60
C THR A 154 3.40 0.23 -1.26
N HIS A 155 3.34 -0.88 -0.53
CA HIS A 155 4.02 -1.07 0.73
C HIS A 155 4.83 -2.37 0.74
N ASN A 156 6.08 -2.28 1.15
CA ASN A 156 6.94 -3.45 1.38
C ASN A 156 7.51 -3.41 2.80
N LEU A 157 7.61 -4.59 3.41
CA LEU A 157 8.15 -4.78 4.74
C LEU A 157 9.22 -5.88 4.70
N GLY A 158 10.33 -5.67 5.37
CA GLY A 158 11.40 -6.65 5.48
C GLY A 158 11.98 -6.69 6.88
N GLY A 159 11.88 -7.84 7.56
CA GLY A 159 12.32 -8.02 8.94
C GLY A 159 11.18 -8.39 9.89
N GLY A 160 11.49 -8.45 11.20
CA GLY A 160 10.50 -8.71 12.24
C GLY A 160 9.78 -7.44 12.73
N PRO A 161 8.64 -7.59 13.41
CA PRO A 161 7.90 -6.46 13.96
C PRO A 161 8.75 -5.59 14.90
N GLY A 162 8.69 -4.26 14.73
CA GLY A 162 9.44 -3.29 15.53
C GLY A 162 10.91 -3.14 15.18
N GLU A 163 11.42 -3.93 14.23
CA GLU A 163 12.82 -3.89 13.75
C GLU A 163 12.91 -4.05 12.22
N ALA A 164 11.76 -4.02 11.55
CA ALA A 164 11.69 -4.14 10.10
C ALA A 164 12.12 -2.84 9.39
N VAL A 165 12.40 -2.98 8.09
CA VAL A 165 12.47 -1.86 7.17
C VAL A 165 11.13 -1.76 6.45
N SER A 166 10.46 -0.62 6.55
CA SER A 166 9.21 -0.32 5.86
C SER A 166 9.46 0.63 4.70
N PHE A 167 8.85 0.33 3.56
CA PHE A 167 8.83 1.19 2.38
C PHE A 167 7.39 1.51 2.00
N VAL A 168 7.08 2.78 1.78
CA VAL A 168 5.80 3.24 1.19
C VAL A 168 6.09 4.07 -0.04
N GLY A 169 5.53 3.65 -1.18
CA GLY A 169 5.53 4.40 -2.42
C GLY A 169 4.11 4.82 -2.80
N ILE A 170 3.93 6.07 -3.24
CA ILE A 170 2.65 6.56 -3.77
C ILE A 170 2.87 7.01 -5.19
N VAL A 171 2.01 6.56 -6.10
CA VAL A 171 2.00 6.94 -7.51
C VAL A 171 0.63 7.47 -7.91
N GLY A 172 0.60 8.30 -8.94
CA GLY A 172 -0.64 8.86 -9.44
C GLY A 172 -0.59 9.17 -10.92
N THR A 173 -1.75 9.48 -11.50
CA THR A 173 -1.90 9.77 -12.93
C THR A 173 -1.57 11.22 -13.27
N GLU A 174 -1.62 12.13 -12.30
CA GLU A 174 -1.34 13.55 -12.50
C GLU A 174 0.08 13.91 -12.09
N PRO A 175 0.77 14.85 -12.77
CA PRO A 175 2.04 15.37 -12.30
C PRO A 175 1.91 15.99 -10.90
N GLY A 176 2.99 16.02 -10.14
CA GLY A 176 3.06 16.78 -8.89
C GLY A 176 2.94 18.29 -9.15
N ALA A 177 2.40 18.99 -8.16
CA ALA A 177 2.41 20.45 -8.16
C ALA A 177 3.83 20.99 -7.99
#